data_81fba80f1afe3192771802b579505b1b
#
_entry.id   81fba80f1afe3192771802b579505b1b
#
_cell.length_a   1.000
_cell.length_b   1.000
_cell.length_c   1.000
_cell.angle_alpha   90.00
_cell.angle_beta   90.00
_cell.angle_gamma   90.00
#
_symmetry.space_group_name_H-M   'P 1'
#
loop_
_entity.id
_entity.type
_entity.pdbx_description
1 polymer ?
#
loop_
_entity_poly.entity_id
_entity_poly.type
_entity_poly.pdbx_seq_one_letter_code
_entity_poly.pdbx_strand_id
1 'polypeptide(L)'
;MPTISRRRRAELARAAAQIRIEGQRSGRTVHAVAAEIVRRLPQMRPLEAHRHAYGWTRRQLADAVVEAIRARGQADPGLSEARICRWEHNGVHPSADYAEALIEVFAVPPARLGLTAPRTAWYGRGHPRAQGVTMADHAPLTAVTDSIALHLEVEGPAGGPQAREQVGRALNYFAVHYGDHAPTLMATEVHRCRGLVVGMLAHRQPDRDRRELRTLAGWLSALLGDFVFSASDYEGALIHLGTGARLGTEVGDARLASWSVGAQSMMTAFRGRDVDALELAVQASELADGPLQQAQMAAWCELRPLARMGRAREARDAARRAQRSMDAADEDPRNRWGFDRPELHQHLAEAHLTLGDSAQARSHAETARRLKRTGSGGWAAATAILARAAAADRDADGAVALADQILDTVPAESLRETTRRRLLTLDADLAADPAPGPAARALTDRLRALPAHSPIQRSSPEPNGR
;
A
#
# COMPACT_ATOMS: atom_id res chain seq x y z
N MET A 1 -1.25 -27.90 3.73
CA MET A 1 -1.80 -29.10 3.05
C MET A 1 -0.71 -29.77 2.25
N PRO A 2 -0.64 -31.11 2.15
CA PRO A 2 0.37 -31.79 1.35
C PRO A 2 0.22 -31.42 -0.13
N THR A 3 1.35 -31.24 -0.81
CA THR A 3 1.40 -30.85 -2.22
C THR A 3 0.82 -31.95 -3.10
N ILE A 4 -0.29 -31.69 -3.78
CA ILE A 4 -0.95 -32.67 -4.67
C ILE A 4 -0.08 -32.87 -5.92
N SER A 5 0.24 -34.12 -6.29
CA SER A 5 1.05 -34.43 -7.47
C SER A 5 0.36 -34.02 -8.78
N ARG A 6 1.16 -33.76 -9.82
CA ARG A 6 0.65 -33.37 -11.16
C ARG A 6 -0.33 -34.41 -11.73
N ARG A 7 -0.05 -35.69 -11.51
CA ARG A 7 -0.93 -36.80 -11.93
C ARG A 7 -2.30 -36.72 -11.22
N ARG A 8 -2.27 -36.50 -9.89
CA ARG A 8 -3.51 -36.41 -9.10
C ARG A 8 -4.36 -35.19 -9.48
N ARG A 9 -3.72 -34.07 -9.84
CA ARG A 9 -4.47 -32.89 -10.34
C ARG A 9 -5.17 -33.18 -11.66
N ALA A 10 -4.53 -33.90 -12.59
CA ALA A 10 -5.15 -34.30 -13.83
C ALA A 10 -6.33 -35.26 -13.64
N GLU A 11 -6.27 -36.12 -12.63
CA GLU A 11 -7.38 -37.01 -12.24
C GLU A 11 -8.56 -36.19 -11.70
N LEU A 12 -8.31 -35.23 -10.79
CA LEU A 12 -9.31 -34.34 -10.24
C LEU A 12 -9.98 -33.48 -11.33
N ALA A 13 -9.21 -32.93 -12.26
CA ALA A 13 -9.75 -32.16 -13.38
C ALA A 13 -10.67 -33.01 -14.29
N ARG A 14 -10.32 -34.26 -14.57
CA ARG A 14 -11.17 -35.18 -15.32
C ARG A 14 -12.45 -35.52 -14.57
N ALA A 15 -12.36 -35.78 -13.26
CA ALA A 15 -13.53 -36.05 -12.43
C ALA A 15 -14.47 -34.82 -12.36
N ALA A 16 -13.92 -33.61 -12.24
CA ALA A 16 -14.72 -32.38 -12.27
C ALA A 16 -15.43 -32.17 -13.62
N ALA A 17 -14.75 -32.46 -14.73
CA ALA A 17 -15.36 -32.41 -16.07
C ALA A 17 -16.52 -33.40 -16.20
N GLN A 18 -16.37 -34.62 -15.64
CA GLN A 18 -17.45 -35.60 -15.65
C GLN A 18 -18.69 -35.12 -14.85
N ILE A 19 -18.47 -34.58 -13.64
CA ILE A 19 -19.54 -33.99 -12.81
C ILE A 19 -20.24 -32.84 -13.56
N ARG A 20 -19.49 -32.01 -14.28
CA ARG A 20 -20.07 -30.93 -15.10
C ARG A 20 -20.97 -31.48 -16.21
N ILE A 21 -20.53 -32.50 -16.94
CA ILE A 21 -21.31 -33.13 -18.02
C ILE A 21 -22.59 -33.76 -17.44
N GLU A 22 -22.51 -34.48 -16.33
CA GLU A 22 -23.67 -35.05 -15.63
C GLU A 22 -24.65 -33.95 -15.20
N GLY A 23 -24.14 -32.85 -14.63
CA GLY A 23 -24.95 -31.71 -14.21
C GLY A 23 -25.66 -31.03 -15.36
N GLN A 24 -24.97 -30.84 -16.49
CA GLN A 24 -25.57 -30.28 -17.72
C GLN A 24 -26.69 -31.15 -18.29
N ARG A 25 -26.48 -32.47 -18.33
CA ARG A 25 -27.50 -33.42 -18.78
C ARG A 25 -28.73 -33.45 -17.87
N SER A 26 -28.54 -33.13 -16.59
CA SER A 26 -29.61 -33.10 -15.56
C SER A 26 -30.23 -31.70 -15.42
N GLY A 27 -29.91 -30.72 -16.27
CA GLY A 27 -30.44 -29.36 -16.21
C GLY A 27 -30.04 -28.56 -14.98
N ARG A 28 -28.97 -28.95 -14.27
CA ARG A 28 -28.50 -28.24 -13.08
C ARG A 28 -27.84 -26.93 -13.46
N THR A 29 -28.00 -25.90 -12.60
CA THR A 29 -27.30 -24.64 -12.76
C THR A 29 -25.79 -24.81 -12.55
N VAL A 30 -24.98 -23.95 -13.17
CA VAL A 30 -23.51 -23.98 -13.03
C VAL A 30 -23.09 -23.91 -11.56
N HIS A 31 -23.78 -23.12 -10.75
CA HIS A 31 -23.50 -23.00 -9.31
C HIS A 31 -23.81 -24.29 -8.53
N ALA A 32 -24.88 -25.01 -8.92
CA ALA A 32 -25.18 -26.32 -8.34
C ALA A 32 -24.12 -27.36 -8.74
N VAL A 33 -23.60 -27.29 -9.95
CA VAL A 33 -22.49 -28.13 -10.43
C VAL A 33 -21.21 -27.81 -9.64
N ALA A 34 -20.87 -26.53 -9.43
CA ALA A 34 -19.71 -26.12 -8.64
C ALA A 34 -19.80 -26.66 -7.19
N ALA A 35 -20.97 -26.53 -6.56
CA ALA A 35 -21.19 -27.07 -5.22
C ALA A 35 -21.02 -28.59 -5.17
N GLU A 36 -21.49 -29.30 -6.20
CA GLU A 36 -21.33 -30.76 -6.30
C GLU A 36 -19.87 -31.18 -6.51
N ILE A 37 -19.09 -30.41 -7.30
CA ILE A 37 -17.65 -30.63 -7.45
C ILE A 37 -16.96 -30.49 -6.10
N VAL A 38 -17.21 -29.41 -5.34
CA VAL A 38 -16.64 -29.21 -3.99
C VAL A 38 -16.99 -30.37 -3.06
N ARG A 39 -18.24 -30.84 -3.10
CA ARG A 39 -18.71 -31.94 -2.25
C ARG A 39 -18.05 -33.28 -2.57
N ARG A 40 -17.93 -33.63 -3.86
CA ARG A 40 -17.35 -34.91 -4.32
C ARG A 40 -15.84 -34.91 -4.35
N LEU A 41 -15.21 -33.72 -4.53
CA LEU A 41 -13.77 -33.55 -4.69
C LEU A 41 -13.25 -32.55 -3.63
N PRO A 42 -13.22 -32.91 -2.33
CA PRO A 42 -12.85 -31.98 -1.25
C PRO A 42 -11.38 -31.50 -1.31
N GLN A 43 -10.57 -32.12 -2.17
CA GLN A 43 -9.18 -31.72 -2.45
C GLN A 43 -9.12 -30.53 -3.44
N MET A 44 -10.22 -30.25 -4.16
CA MET A 44 -10.32 -29.12 -5.10
C MET A 44 -10.86 -27.90 -4.37
N ARG A 45 -10.17 -26.77 -4.53
CA ARG A 45 -10.60 -25.54 -3.88
C ARG A 45 -11.86 -24.97 -4.54
N PRO A 46 -12.68 -24.22 -3.79
CA PRO A 46 -13.93 -23.68 -4.33
C PRO A 46 -13.76 -22.83 -5.60
N LEU A 47 -12.74 -21.97 -5.69
CA LEU A 47 -12.44 -21.19 -6.87
C LEU A 47 -12.16 -22.08 -8.10
N GLU A 48 -11.32 -23.10 -7.93
CA GLU A 48 -11.01 -24.07 -8.98
C GLU A 48 -12.27 -24.87 -9.39
N ALA A 49 -13.11 -25.24 -8.43
CA ALA A 49 -14.36 -25.94 -8.69
C ALA A 49 -15.33 -25.09 -9.53
N HIS A 50 -15.45 -23.79 -9.24
CA HIS A 50 -16.26 -22.87 -10.06
C HIS A 50 -15.73 -22.75 -11.47
N ARG A 51 -14.41 -22.59 -11.66
CA ARG A 51 -13.82 -22.56 -13.00
C ARG A 51 -14.11 -23.83 -13.80
N HIS A 52 -13.98 -25.00 -13.16
CA HIS A 52 -14.31 -26.29 -13.81
C HIS A 52 -15.80 -26.45 -14.10
N ALA A 53 -16.68 -25.92 -13.25
CA ALA A 53 -18.13 -25.93 -13.50
C ALA A 53 -18.52 -25.10 -14.72
N TYR A 54 -17.84 -23.99 -14.96
CA TYR A 54 -17.97 -23.18 -16.20
C TYR A 54 -17.28 -23.85 -17.39
N GLY A 55 -16.43 -24.84 -17.19
CA GLY A 55 -15.64 -25.48 -18.24
C GLY A 55 -14.48 -24.62 -18.74
N TRP A 56 -14.07 -23.63 -17.97
CA TRP A 56 -13.04 -22.66 -18.36
C TRP A 56 -11.61 -23.18 -18.11
N THR A 57 -10.72 -22.81 -19.02
CA THR A 57 -9.27 -22.82 -18.78
C THR A 57 -8.90 -21.68 -17.83
N ARG A 58 -7.68 -21.71 -17.25
CA ARG A 58 -7.17 -20.58 -16.45
C ARG A 58 -7.03 -19.30 -17.25
N ARG A 59 -6.69 -19.43 -18.55
CA ARG A 59 -6.61 -18.30 -19.46
C ARG A 59 -7.99 -17.63 -19.62
N GLN A 60 -9.02 -18.40 -19.88
CA GLN A 60 -10.38 -17.87 -20.01
C GLN A 60 -10.88 -17.21 -18.72
N LEU A 61 -10.53 -17.76 -17.55
CA LEU A 61 -10.84 -17.11 -16.28
C LEU A 61 -10.04 -15.80 -16.11
N ALA A 62 -8.77 -15.79 -16.48
CA ALA A 62 -7.96 -14.57 -16.42
C ALA A 62 -8.52 -13.47 -17.35
N ASP A 63 -8.88 -13.83 -18.58
CA ASP A 63 -9.47 -12.93 -19.57
C ASP A 63 -10.80 -12.34 -19.06
N ALA A 64 -11.68 -13.17 -18.49
CA ALA A 64 -12.96 -12.73 -17.92
C ALA A 64 -12.78 -11.79 -16.72
N VAL A 65 -11.80 -12.05 -15.85
CA VAL A 65 -11.47 -11.18 -14.70
C VAL A 65 -10.91 -9.84 -15.17
N VAL A 66 -10.03 -9.85 -16.18
CA VAL A 66 -9.48 -8.62 -16.77
C VAL A 66 -10.57 -7.79 -17.40
N GLU A 67 -11.52 -8.41 -18.11
CA GLU A 67 -12.65 -7.72 -18.72
C GLU A 67 -13.56 -7.07 -17.66
N ALA A 68 -13.87 -7.77 -16.56
CA ALA A 68 -14.63 -7.22 -15.45
C ALA A 68 -13.92 -6.03 -14.80
N ILE A 69 -12.59 -6.05 -14.67
CA ILE A 69 -11.78 -4.95 -14.16
C ILE A 69 -11.81 -3.75 -15.13
N ARG A 70 -11.68 -3.99 -16.42
CA ARG A 70 -11.77 -2.95 -17.46
C ARG A 70 -13.16 -2.31 -17.52
N ALA A 71 -14.22 -3.10 -17.38
CA ALA A 71 -15.59 -2.60 -17.36
C ALA A 71 -15.85 -1.61 -16.20
N ARG A 72 -15.06 -1.70 -15.12
CA ARG A 72 -15.05 -0.73 -14.01
C ARG A 72 -14.19 0.50 -14.28
N GLY A 73 -13.65 0.66 -15.47
CA GLY A 73 -12.75 1.79 -15.82
C GLY A 73 -11.35 1.68 -15.22
N GLN A 74 -10.94 0.49 -14.77
CA GLN A 74 -9.61 0.25 -14.23
C GLN A 74 -8.66 -0.23 -15.34
N ALA A 75 -7.36 0.05 -15.20
CA ALA A 75 -6.35 -0.40 -16.16
C ALA A 75 -6.19 -1.92 -16.12
N ASP A 76 -5.74 -2.49 -17.25
CA ASP A 76 -5.42 -3.92 -17.34
C ASP A 76 -4.35 -4.31 -16.33
N PRO A 77 -4.65 -5.18 -15.36
CA PRO A 77 -3.72 -5.53 -14.30
C PRO A 77 -2.67 -6.58 -14.71
N GLY A 78 -2.67 -7.02 -15.97
CA GLY A 78 -1.75 -8.05 -16.47
C GLY A 78 -1.90 -9.41 -15.79
N LEU A 79 -3.15 -9.86 -15.57
CA LEU A 79 -3.42 -11.13 -14.89
C LEU A 79 -2.97 -12.33 -15.72
N SER A 80 -2.08 -13.16 -15.15
CA SER A 80 -1.54 -14.36 -15.80
C SER A 80 -2.19 -15.65 -15.31
N GLU A 81 -2.14 -16.69 -16.15
CA GLU A 81 -2.57 -18.06 -15.77
C GLU A 81 -1.81 -18.61 -14.55
N ALA A 82 -0.53 -18.24 -14.40
CA ALA A 82 0.29 -18.62 -13.28
C ALA A 82 -0.26 -18.03 -11.96
N ARG A 83 -0.82 -16.83 -12.00
CA ARG A 83 -1.44 -16.18 -10.84
C ARG A 83 -2.75 -16.88 -10.47
N ILE A 84 -3.60 -17.21 -11.44
CA ILE A 84 -4.80 -18.05 -11.20
C ILE A 84 -4.41 -19.40 -10.59
N CYS A 85 -3.37 -20.04 -11.11
CA CYS A 85 -2.87 -21.32 -10.59
C CYS A 85 -2.45 -21.21 -9.11
N ARG A 86 -1.80 -20.11 -8.70
CA ARG A 86 -1.43 -19.87 -7.31
C ARG A 86 -2.66 -19.69 -6.40
N TRP A 87 -3.69 -19.00 -6.86
CA TRP A 87 -4.95 -18.86 -6.12
C TRP A 87 -5.65 -20.21 -5.93
N GLU A 88 -5.62 -21.07 -6.95
CA GLU A 88 -6.24 -22.39 -6.89
C GLU A 88 -5.47 -23.39 -6.00
N HIS A 89 -4.13 -23.30 -5.93
CA HIS A 89 -3.33 -24.38 -5.35
C HIS A 89 -2.44 -24.00 -4.16
N ASN A 90 -1.88 -22.78 -4.13
CA ASN A 90 -0.81 -22.44 -3.18
C ASN A 90 -1.28 -21.67 -1.94
N GLY A 91 -2.59 -21.53 -1.71
CA GLY A 91 -3.11 -20.79 -0.55
C GLY A 91 -2.99 -19.27 -0.68
N VAL A 92 -2.50 -18.78 -1.80
CA VAL A 92 -2.47 -17.37 -2.12
C VAL A 92 -3.90 -16.90 -2.37
N HIS A 93 -4.31 -15.80 -1.76
CA HIS A 93 -5.61 -15.20 -2.02
C HIS A 93 -5.49 -14.07 -3.04
N PRO A 94 -6.49 -13.87 -3.93
CA PRO A 94 -6.54 -12.71 -4.80
C PRO A 94 -6.64 -11.41 -3.99
N SER A 95 -6.10 -10.29 -4.53
CA SER A 95 -6.31 -8.95 -3.97
C SER A 95 -7.80 -8.58 -3.94
N ALA A 96 -8.14 -7.50 -3.23
CA ALA A 96 -9.52 -7.01 -3.15
C ALA A 96 -10.12 -6.80 -4.55
N ASP A 97 -9.40 -6.14 -5.45
CA ASP A 97 -9.87 -5.86 -6.83
C ASP A 97 -10.10 -7.14 -7.63
N TYR A 98 -9.19 -8.11 -7.52
CA TYR A 98 -9.36 -9.41 -8.16
C TYR A 98 -10.46 -10.25 -7.49
N ALA A 99 -10.60 -10.16 -6.17
CA ALA A 99 -11.66 -10.87 -5.45
C ALA A 99 -13.03 -10.33 -5.84
N GLU A 100 -13.19 -9.02 -5.96
CA GLU A 100 -14.40 -8.36 -6.45
C GLU A 100 -14.70 -8.73 -7.90
N ALA A 101 -13.69 -8.74 -8.76
CA ALA A 101 -13.86 -9.17 -10.14
C ALA A 101 -14.27 -10.66 -10.23
N LEU A 102 -13.70 -11.54 -9.42
CA LEU A 102 -14.09 -12.94 -9.36
C LEU A 102 -15.52 -13.13 -8.85
N ILE A 103 -15.96 -12.33 -7.87
CA ILE A 103 -17.34 -12.33 -7.36
C ILE A 103 -18.32 -11.91 -8.47
N GLU A 104 -17.97 -10.88 -9.23
CA GLU A 104 -18.75 -10.40 -10.37
C GLU A 104 -18.81 -11.43 -11.51
N VAL A 105 -17.65 -11.96 -11.92
CA VAL A 105 -17.52 -12.97 -12.99
C VAL A 105 -18.31 -14.24 -12.69
N PHE A 106 -18.27 -14.73 -11.46
CA PHE A 106 -18.99 -15.94 -11.07
C PHE A 106 -20.39 -15.68 -10.51
N ALA A 107 -20.75 -14.43 -10.25
CA ALA A 107 -22.02 -14.01 -9.65
C ALA A 107 -22.37 -14.79 -8.35
N VAL A 108 -21.38 -15.02 -7.48
CA VAL A 108 -21.55 -15.76 -6.22
C VAL A 108 -20.92 -15.03 -5.04
N PRO A 109 -21.43 -15.20 -3.82
CA PRO A 109 -20.80 -14.64 -2.62
C PRO A 109 -19.35 -15.13 -2.45
N PRO A 110 -18.43 -14.32 -1.89
CA PRO A 110 -17.02 -14.66 -1.75
C PRO A 110 -16.77 -15.96 -1.01
N ALA A 111 -17.58 -16.29 0.00
CA ALA A 111 -17.48 -17.55 0.73
C ALA A 111 -17.68 -18.79 -0.16
N ARG A 112 -18.45 -18.66 -1.23
CA ARG A 112 -18.66 -19.74 -2.21
C ARG A 112 -17.44 -19.99 -3.09
N LEU A 113 -16.58 -19.01 -3.25
CA LEU A 113 -15.29 -19.12 -3.95
C LEU A 113 -14.13 -19.52 -3.02
N GLY A 114 -14.44 -19.72 -1.73
CA GLY A 114 -13.39 -19.93 -0.72
C GLY A 114 -12.53 -18.69 -0.47
N LEU A 115 -13.05 -17.53 -0.87
CA LEU A 115 -12.45 -16.24 -0.58
C LEU A 115 -12.99 -15.75 0.76
N THR A 116 -12.11 -15.30 1.64
CA THR A 116 -12.54 -14.48 2.77
C THR A 116 -13.17 -13.23 2.18
N ALA A 117 -14.40 -12.90 2.57
CA ALA A 117 -15.06 -11.71 2.09
C ALA A 117 -14.12 -10.52 2.24
N PRO A 118 -13.85 -9.73 1.18
CA PRO A 118 -13.25 -8.43 1.37
C PRO A 118 -14.21 -7.67 2.27
N ARG A 119 -13.75 -7.22 3.44
CA ARG A 119 -14.57 -6.57 4.48
C ARG A 119 -15.17 -5.23 4.05
N THR A 120 -14.90 -4.79 2.83
CA THR A 120 -15.50 -3.62 2.18
C THR A 120 -16.93 -3.85 1.70
N ALA A 121 -17.43 -5.08 1.62
CA ALA A 121 -18.77 -5.37 1.08
C ALA A 121 -19.95 -5.00 2.01
N TRP A 122 -19.69 -4.52 3.23
CA TRP A 122 -20.76 -4.11 4.16
C TRP A 122 -21.12 -2.62 4.08
N TYR A 123 -20.34 -1.79 3.36
CA TYR A 123 -20.57 -0.34 3.27
C TYR A 123 -20.72 0.18 1.83
N GLY A 124 -21.14 -0.63 0.87
CA GLY A 124 -21.17 -0.20 -0.52
C GLY A 124 -22.37 -0.62 -1.33
N ARG A 125 -23.57 -0.15 -1.02
CA ARG A 125 -24.61 0.04 -2.03
C ARG A 125 -25.16 1.46 -1.92
N GLY A 126 -24.75 2.25 -2.90
CA GLY A 126 -25.48 3.41 -3.35
C GLY A 126 -25.16 4.70 -2.67
N HIS A 127 -24.18 5.44 -3.22
CA HIS A 127 -24.35 6.87 -3.30
C HIS A 127 -23.68 7.42 -4.57
N PRO A 128 -24.33 8.35 -5.29
CA PRO A 128 -23.77 9.01 -6.47
C PRO A 128 -22.63 9.94 -6.06
N ARG A 129 -21.71 10.15 -7.01
CA ARG A 129 -20.64 11.15 -6.90
C ARG A 129 -21.16 12.45 -6.32
N ALA A 130 -20.74 12.81 -5.12
CA ALA A 130 -20.90 14.14 -4.57
C ALA A 130 -19.55 14.85 -4.62
N GLN A 131 -19.56 15.99 -5.27
CA GLN A 131 -18.51 17.01 -5.22
C GLN A 131 -18.50 17.62 -3.81
N GLY A 132 -17.33 17.86 -3.24
CA GLY A 132 -17.14 18.66 -2.02
C GLY A 132 -16.88 17.79 -0.77
N VAL A 133 -15.62 17.73 -0.36
CA VAL A 133 -15.19 17.16 0.93
C VAL A 133 -15.74 18.07 2.03
N THR A 134 -16.78 17.60 2.73
CA THR A 134 -17.28 18.24 3.94
C THR A 134 -16.84 17.46 5.18
N MET A 135 -16.84 18.10 6.35
CA MET A 135 -16.46 17.58 7.67
C MET A 135 -17.05 16.19 8.04
N ALA A 136 -17.98 15.65 7.25
CA ALA A 136 -18.63 14.36 7.45
C ALA A 136 -17.73 13.14 7.11
N ASP A 137 -16.61 13.32 6.40
CA ASP A 137 -15.74 12.20 5.96
C ASP A 137 -14.79 11.69 7.06
N HIS A 138 -14.77 12.34 8.24
CA HIS A 138 -13.89 11.95 9.35
C HIS A 138 -14.51 10.93 10.31
N ALA A 139 -15.83 10.85 10.36
CA ALA A 139 -16.57 9.96 11.26
C ALA A 139 -16.19 8.46 11.16
N PRO A 140 -15.87 7.89 9.96
CA PRO A 140 -15.51 6.47 9.87
C PRO A 140 -14.18 6.11 10.54
N LEU A 141 -13.20 7.03 10.57
CA LEU A 141 -11.87 6.77 11.14
C LEU A 141 -11.91 6.76 12.68
N THR A 142 -12.54 7.74 13.30
CA THR A 142 -12.70 7.83 14.75
C THR A 142 -13.47 6.63 15.29
N ALA A 143 -14.50 6.17 14.60
CA ALA A 143 -15.30 5.01 14.97
C ALA A 143 -14.48 3.70 15.09
N VAL A 144 -13.37 3.58 14.35
CA VAL A 144 -12.49 2.39 14.45
C VAL A 144 -11.83 2.31 15.82
N THR A 145 -11.25 3.41 16.29
CA THR A 145 -10.57 3.46 17.60
C THR A 145 -11.59 3.41 18.75
N ASP A 146 -12.75 4.04 18.60
CA ASP A 146 -13.84 3.98 19.60
C ASP A 146 -14.38 2.56 19.77
N SER A 147 -14.45 1.77 18.68
CA SER A 147 -14.84 0.36 18.75
C SER A 147 -13.85 -0.49 19.54
N ILE A 148 -12.54 -0.21 19.44
CA ILE A 148 -11.52 -0.87 20.23
C ILE A 148 -11.64 -0.49 21.71
N ALA A 149 -11.86 0.79 22.00
CA ALA A 149 -12.07 1.27 23.36
C ALA A 149 -13.27 0.57 24.00
N LEU A 150 -14.39 0.39 23.28
CA LEU A 150 -15.56 -0.35 23.76
C LEU A 150 -15.21 -1.81 24.08
N HIS A 151 -14.36 -2.49 23.27
CA HIS A 151 -13.89 -3.85 23.61
C HIS A 151 -13.12 -3.88 24.93
N LEU A 152 -12.33 -2.87 25.23
CA LEU A 152 -11.59 -2.77 26.49
C LEU A 152 -12.50 -2.53 27.69
N GLU A 153 -13.59 -1.78 27.52
CA GLU A 153 -14.62 -1.64 28.57
C GLU A 153 -15.30 -2.97 28.89
N VAL A 154 -15.50 -3.83 27.89
CA VAL A 154 -16.16 -5.13 28.04
C VAL A 154 -15.20 -6.21 28.57
N GLU A 155 -14.00 -6.29 28.04
CA GLU A 155 -13.00 -7.33 28.36
C GLU A 155 -12.08 -6.94 29.53
N GLY A 156 -12.14 -5.68 29.96
CA GLY A 156 -11.27 -5.10 30.96
C GLY A 156 -10.00 -4.47 30.37
N PRO A 157 -9.31 -3.60 31.14
CA PRO A 157 -8.24 -2.71 30.64
C PRO A 157 -6.97 -3.47 30.21
N ALA A 158 -6.79 -4.71 30.60
CA ALA A 158 -5.71 -5.55 30.12
C ALA A 158 -5.90 -6.00 28.66
N GLY A 159 -7.13 -5.96 28.17
CA GLY A 159 -7.52 -6.44 26.85
C GLY A 159 -7.42 -7.95 26.69
N GLY A 160 -8.46 -8.54 26.12
CA GLY A 160 -8.49 -9.97 25.79
C GLY A 160 -8.00 -10.26 24.36
N PRO A 161 -8.12 -11.51 23.90
CA PRO A 161 -7.77 -11.90 22.55
C PRO A 161 -8.52 -11.11 21.48
N GLN A 162 -9.80 -10.75 21.74
CA GLN A 162 -10.62 -10.02 20.79
C GLN A 162 -10.18 -8.57 20.67
N ALA A 163 -9.85 -7.89 21.77
CA ALA A 163 -9.31 -6.53 21.73
C ALA A 163 -8.00 -6.47 20.90
N ARG A 164 -7.08 -7.42 21.11
CA ARG A 164 -5.83 -7.51 20.31
C ARG A 164 -6.11 -7.75 18.84
N GLU A 165 -7.04 -8.65 18.50
CA GLU A 165 -7.46 -8.88 17.12
C GLU A 165 -8.03 -7.61 16.48
N GLN A 166 -8.85 -6.83 17.20
CA GLN A 166 -9.39 -5.57 16.69
C GLN A 166 -8.30 -4.53 16.47
N VAL A 167 -7.31 -4.44 17.35
CA VAL A 167 -6.12 -3.57 17.11
C VAL A 167 -5.38 -3.99 15.84
N GLY A 168 -5.15 -5.28 15.62
CA GLY A 168 -4.53 -5.79 14.40
C GLY A 168 -5.35 -5.45 13.13
N ARG A 169 -6.68 -5.51 13.24
CA ARG A 169 -7.59 -5.10 12.16
C ARG A 169 -7.53 -3.60 11.91
N ALA A 170 -7.48 -2.78 12.97
CA ALA A 170 -7.36 -1.33 12.85
C ALA A 170 -6.02 -0.94 12.22
N LEU A 171 -4.92 -1.56 12.63
CA LEU A 171 -3.62 -1.36 12.01
C LEU A 171 -3.66 -1.63 10.50
N ASN A 172 -4.26 -2.76 10.09
CA ASN A 172 -4.44 -3.06 8.68
C ASN A 172 -5.37 -2.06 7.98
N TYR A 173 -6.44 -1.62 8.64
CA TYR A 173 -7.35 -0.60 8.12
C TYR A 173 -6.59 0.72 7.85
N PHE A 174 -5.82 1.22 8.81
CA PHE A 174 -5.00 2.42 8.62
C PHE A 174 -3.98 2.26 7.49
N ALA A 175 -3.35 1.09 7.38
CA ALA A 175 -2.41 0.82 6.31
C ALA A 175 -3.08 0.77 4.92
N VAL A 176 -4.29 0.24 4.80
CA VAL A 176 -5.05 0.17 3.54
C VAL A 176 -5.54 1.57 3.14
N HIS A 177 -6.04 2.36 4.09
CA HIS A 177 -6.56 3.71 3.85
C HIS A 177 -5.49 4.80 3.98
N TYR A 178 -4.23 4.42 3.96
CA TYR A 178 -3.08 5.30 4.10
C TYR A 178 -3.12 6.53 3.17
N GLY A 179 -3.61 6.37 1.94
CA GLY A 179 -3.65 7.42 0.92
C GLY A 179 -5.00 8.12 0.76
N ASP A 180 -6.01 7.73 1.54
CA ASP A 180 -7.38 8.21 1.35
C ASP A 180 -7.73 9.41 2.24
N HIS A 181 -6.92 9.68 3.26
CA HIS A 181 -7.15 10.75 4.23
C HIS A 181 -5.93 11.64 4.44
N ALA A 182 -6.16 12.83 5.00
CA ALA A 182 -5.08 13.74 5.36
C ALA A 182 -4.10 13.10 6.37
N PRO A 183 -2.77 13.25 6.20
CA PRO A 183 -1.77 12.64 7.07
C PRO A 183 -1.94 12.99 8.56
N THR A 184 -2.35 14.22 8.86
CA THR A 184 -2.57 14.69 10.24
C THR A 184 -3.73 13.98 10.92
N LEU A 185 -4.82 13.73 10.19
CA LEU A 185 -5.97 12.99 10.69
C LEU A 185 -5.59 11.53 10.97
N MET A 186 -4.90 10.89 10.03
CA MET A 186 -4.41 9.52 10.20
C MET A 186 -3.45 9.41 11.38
N ALA A 187 -2.53 10.38 11.54
CA ALA A 187 -1.62 10.43 12.69
C ALA A 187 -2.38 10.47 14.01
N THR A 188 -3.44 11.27 14.09
CA THR A 188 -4.28 11.38 15.30
C THR A 188 -4.90 10.04 15.65
N GLU A 189 -5.53 9.35 14.69
CA GLU A 189 -6.20 8.08 14.95
C GLU A 189 -5.23 6.94 15.26
N VAL A 190 -4.11 6.87 14.55
CA VAL A 190 -3.04 5.90 14.85
C VAL A 190 -2.45 6.15 16.23
N HIS A 191 -2.29 7.43 16.62
CA HIS A 191 -1.83 7.79 17.97
C HIS A 191 -2.81 7.32 19.06
N ARG A 192 -4.11 7.56 18.87
CA ARG A 192 -5.16 7.08 19.79
C ARG A 192 -5.15 5.55 19.90
N CYS A 193 -5.12 4.84 18.77
CA CYS A 193 -5.05 3.39 18.73
C CYS A 193 -3.80 2.86 19.46
N ARG A 194 -2.62 3.48 19.25
CA ARG A 194 -1.40 3.15 19.97
C ARG A 194 -1.53 3.40 21.47
N GLY A 195 -2.22 4.46 21.88
CA GLY A 195 -2.50 4.76 23.27
C GLY A 195 -3.26 3.63 23.97
N LEU A 196 -4.26 3.03 23.31
CA LEU A 196 -4.98 1.87 23.83
C LEU A 196 -4.04 0.66 24.02
N VAL A 197 -3.14 0.38 23.07
CA VAL A 197 -2.15 -0.70 23.19
C VAL A 197 -1.18 -0.45 24.34
N VAL A 198 -0.73 0.78 24.55
CA VAL A 198 0.11 1.17 25.69
C VAL A 198 -0.64 0.96 27.00
N GLY A 199 -1.92 1.31 27.06
CA GLY A 199 -2.78 1.02 28.20
C GLY A 199 -2.84 -0.48 28.51
N MET A 200 -3.08 -1.33 27.52
CA MET A 200 -3.05 -2.80 27.70
C MET A 200 -1.69 -3.29 28.21
N LEU A 201 -0.58 -2.76 27.70
CA LEU A 201 0.79 -3.14 28.12
C LEU A 201 1.13 -2.74 29.55
N ALA A 202 0.44 -1.76 30.13
CA ALA A 202 0.59 -1.36 31.54
C ALA A 202 0.08 -2.43 32.50
N HIS A 203 -0.77 -3.33 32.06
CA HIS A 203 -1.30 -4.45 32.85
C HIS A 203 -0.43 -5.69 32.68
N ARG A 204 -0.56 -6.62 33.68
CA ARG A 204 0.14 -7.90 33.63
C ARG A 204 -0.41 -8.73 32.46
N GLN A 205 0.50 -9.17 31.58
CA GLN A 205 0.20 -9.96 30.40
C GLN A 205 1.00 -11.27 30.40
N PRO A 206 0.47 -12.39 29.88
CA PRO A 206 1.29 -13.52 29.48
C PRO A 206 2.37 -13.10 28.47
N ASP A 207 3.53 -13.75 28.48
CA ASP A 207 4.68 -13.34 27.62
C ASP A 207 4.31 -13.36 26.12
N ARG A 208 3.51 -14.31 25.69
CA ARG A 208 3.01 -14.37 24.31
C ARG A 208 2.20 -13.12 23.95
N ASP A 209 1.25 -12.77 24.79
CA ASP A 209 0.33 -11.65 24.58
C ASP A 209 1.08 -10.32 24.66
N ARG A 210 2.02 -10.20 25.59
CA ARG A 210 2.93 -9.05 25.68
C ARG A 210 3.77 -8.88 24.43
N ARG A 211 4.28 -9.97 23.84
CA ARG A 211 5.03 -9.93 22.58
C ARG A 211 4.13 -9.44 21.43
N GLU A 212 2.91 -9.96 21.30
CA GLU A 212 1.93 -9.54 20.31
C GLU A 212 1.60 -8.04 20.43
N LEU A 213 1.31 -7.57 21.66
CA LEU A 213 1.05 -6.14 21.92
C LEU A 213 2.25 -5.26 21.57
N ARG A 214 3.48 -5.69 21.85
CA ARG A 214 4.70 -4.96 21.45
C ARG A 214 4.85 -4.92 19.94
N THR A 215 4.54 -5.98 19.21
CA THR A 215 4.52 -6.00 17.75
C THR A 215 3.51 -4.98 17.21
N LEU A 216 2.28 -4.98 17.74
CA LEU A 216 1.25 -4.01 17.35
C LEU A 216 1.65 -2.57 17.66
N ALA A 217 2.21 -2.32 18.86
CA ALA A 217 2.71 -1.00 19.25
C ALA A 217 3.86 -0.53 18.34
N GLY A 218 4.73 -1.45 17.93
CA GLY A 218 5.84 -1.18 17.02
C GLY A 218 5.34 -0.76 15.63
N TRP A 219 4.43 -1.52 15.04
CA TRP A 219 3.83 -1.20 13.74
C TRP A 219 2.99 0.09 13.78
N LEU A 220 2.23 0.34 14.84
CA LEU A 220 1.51 1.62 15.02
C LEU A 220 2.49 2.78 15.17
N SER A 221 3.62 2.59 15.86
CA SER A 221 4.67 3.63 15.96
C SER A 221 5.34 3.89 14.62
N ALA A 222 5.64 2.85 13.84
CA ALA A 222 6.20 2.97 12.51
C ALA A 222 5.25 3.74 11.57
N LEU A 223 3.96 3.40 11.58
CA LEU A 223 2.94 4.09 10.78
C LEU A 223 2.77 5.55 11.21
N LEU A 224 2.77 5.79 12.52
CA LEU A 224 2.71 7.16 13.05
C LEU A 224 3.90 7.99 12.60
N GLY A 225 5.11 7.40 12.60
CA GLY A 225 6.32 8.07 12.10
C GLY A 225 6.18 8.50 10.65
N ASP A 226 5.61 7.66 9.79
CA ASP A 226 5.39 8.00 8.38
C ASP A 226 4.33 9.09 8.19
N PHE A 227 3.25 9.07 8.96
CA PHE A 227 2.23 10.13 8.89
C PHE A 227 2.75 11.48 9.39
N VAL A 228 3.49 11.53 10.51
CA VAL A 228 4.03 12.79 11.01
C VAL A 228 5.14 13.34 10.12
N PHE A 229 5.92 12.47 9.45
CA PHE A 229 6.81 12.86 8.37
C PHE A 229 6.04 13.52 7.22
N SER A 230 4.96 12.90 6.79
CA SER A 230 4.10 13.43 5.72
C SER A 230 3.45 14.77 6.09
N ALA A 231 3.37 15.08 7.40
CA ALA A 231 2.94 16.36 7.95
C ALA A 231 4.11 17.32 8.29
N SER A 232 5.33 17.03 7.79
CA SER A 232 6.55 17.83 7.96
C SER A 232 7.17 17.84 9.38
N ASP A 233 6.76 16.95 10.28
CA ASP A 233 7.42 16.75 11.58
C ASP A 233 8.52 15.70 11.49
N TYR A 234 9.69 16.11 11.06
CA TYR A 234 10.83 15.21 10.83
C TYR A 234 11.39 14.59 12.11
N GLU A 235 11.51 15.38 13.19
CA GLU A 235 12.08 14.90 14.45
C GLU A 235 11.10 13.93 15.14
N GLY A 236 9.81 14.27 15.16
CA GLY A 236 8.77 13.36 15.66
C GLY A 236 8.74 12.05 14.88
N ALA A 237 8.90 12.11 13.56
CA ALA A 237 8.96 10.92 12.71
C ALA A 237 10.12 10.00 13.10
N LEU A 238 11.33 10.53 13.25
CA LEU A 238 12.51 9.74 13.62
C LEU A 238 12.37 9.10 15.02
N ILE A 239 11.75 9.79 15.98
CA ILE A 239 11.47 9.24 17.32
C ILE A 239 10.50 8.06 17.23
N HIS A 240 9.41 8.20 16.47
CA HIS A 240 8.42 7.14 16.30
C HIS A 240 8.99 5.94 15.55
N LEU A 241 9.77 6.17 14.50
CA LEU A 241 10.43 5.10 13.74
C LEU A 241 11.51 4.39 14.56
N GLY A 242 12.29 5.13 15.37
CA GLY A 242 13.25 4.54 16.30
C GLY A 242 12.56 3.60 17.31
N THR A 243 11.37 3.99 17.78
CA THR A 243 10.55 3.12 18.64
C THR A 243 10.10 1.86 17.88
N GLY A 244 9.65 2.00 16.63
CA GLY A 244 9.27 0.87 15.79
C GLY A 244 10.43 -0.09 15.55
N ALA A 245 11.60 0.42 15.19
CA ALA A 245 12.81 -0.37 14.95
C ALA A 245 13.22 -1.16 16.20
N ARG A 246 13.27 -0.49 17.35
CA ARG A 246 13.61 -1.13 18.63
C ARG A 246 12.63 -2.23 19.00
N LEU A 247 11.34 -1.96 18.95
CA LEU A 247 10.31 -2.97 19.24
C LEU A 247 10.39 -4.14 18.27
N GLY A 248 10.59 -3.89 16.96
CA GLY A 248 10.79 -4.94 15.98
C GLY A 248 11.94 -5.88 16.32
N THR A 249 13.10 -5.31 16.71
CA THR A 249 14.27 -6.08 17.16
C THR A 249 13.96 -6.88 18.43
N GLU A 250 13.33 -6.27 19.42
CA GLU A 250 13.02 -6.90 20.71
C GLU A 250 12.05 -8.09 20.57
N VAL A 251 11.07 -8.01 19.65
CA VAL A 251 10.10 -9.10 19.44
C VAL A 251 10.52 -10.10 18.37
N GLY A 252 11.62 -9.84 17.65
CA GLY A 252 12.10 -10.68 16.56
C GLY A 252 11.29 -10.50 15.26
N ASP A 253 10.61 -9.36 15.07
CA ASP A 253 9.96 -8.98 13.82
C ASP A 253 10.96 -8.23 12.92
N ALA A 254 11.72 -9.00 12.14
CA ALA A 254 12.74 -8.47 11.22
C ALA A 254 12.16 -7.49 10.20
N ARG A 255 10.91 -7.72 9.77
CA ARG A 255 10.23 -6.87 8.84
C ARG A 255 9.91 -5.48 9.42
N LEU A 256 9.39 -5.44 10.65
CA LEU A 256 9.15 -4.17 11.35
C LEU A 256 10.45 -3.41 11.58
N ALA A 257 11.50 -4.11 12.02
CA ALA A 257 12.81 -3.52 12.26
C ALA A 257 13.41 -2.93 10.97
N SER A 258 13.49 -3.72 9.90
CA SER A 258 13.99 -3.29 8.58
C SER A 258 13.19 -2.14 8.00
N TRP A 259 11.85 -2.24 8.01
CA TRP A 259 10.99 -1.18 7.48
C TRP A 259 11.19 0.14 8.24
N SER A 260 11.27 0.09 9.57
CA SER A 260 11.43 1.29 10.40
C SER A 260 12.78 1.96 10.21
N VAL A 261 13.88 1.19 10.10
CA VAL A 261 15.22 1.72 9.81
C VAL A 261 15.28 2.25 8.37
N GLY A 262 14.67 1.55 7.42
CA GLY A 262 14.56 2.00 6.03
C GLY A 262 13.81 3.32 5.90
N ALA A 263 12.73 3.49 6.65
CA ALA A 263 12.00 4.76 6.70
C ALA A 263 12.87 5.90 7.28
N GLN A 264 13.66 5.64 8.34
CA GLN A 264 14.62 6.61 8.85
C GLN A 264 15.68 6.98 7.80
N SER A 265 16.22 6.00 7.06
CA SER A 265 17.13 6.24 5.94
C SER A 265 16.51 7.16 4.89
N MET A 266 15.31 6.82 4.42
CA MET A 266 14.59 7.61 3.43
C MET A 266 14.35 9.06 3.90
N MET A 267 13.94 9.27 5.13
CA MET A 267 13.70 10.60 5.70
C MET A 267 14.99 11.38 5.87
N THR A 268 16.07 10.72 6.26
CA THR A 268 17.43 11.31 6.41
C THR A 268 17.95 11.77 5.04
N ALA A 269 17.82 10.96 4.01
CA ALA A 269 18.12 11.34 2.62
C ALA A 269 17.25 12.52 2.16
N PHE A 270 15.98 12.53 2.54
CA PHE A 270 15.07 13.62 2.18
C PHE A 270 15.49 14.97 2.78
N ARG A 271 16.20 14.96 3.90
CA ARG A 271 16.83 16.16 4.53
C ARG A 271 18.19 16.50 3.95
N GLY A 272 18.71 15.77 2.99
CA GLY A 272 20.01 16.02 2.37
C GLY A 272 21.21 15.42 3.09
N ARG A 273 20.98 14.56 4.09
CA ARG A 273 22.02 13.85 4.84
C ARG A 273 22.29 12.50 4.20
N ASP A 274 22.81 12.53 2.97
CA ASP A 274 22.90 11.34 2.12
C ASP A 274 23.88 10.28 2.63
N VAL A 275 24.97 10.69 3.31
CA VAL A 275 25.94 9.76 3.92
C VAL A 275 25.30 8.98 5.06
N ASP A 276 24.66 9.69 5.99
CA ASP A 276 23.97 9.06 7.12
C ASP A 276 22.82 8.17 6.66
N ALA A 277 22.14 8.58 5.60
CA ALA A 277 21.06 7.78 4.99
C ALA A 277 21.58 6.45 4.45
N LEU A 278 22.76 6.42 3.81
CA LEU A 278 23.37 5.17 3.33
C LEU A 278 23.83 4.26 4.48
N GLU A 279 24.30 4.80 5.59
CA GLU A 279 24.60 4.00 6.79
C GLU A 279 23.35 3.31 7.33
N LEU A 280 22.23 4.04 7.41
CA LEU A 280 20.93 3.47 7.79
C LEU A 280 20.42 2.46 6.74
N ALA A 281 20.69 2.69 5.44
CA ALA A 281 20.31 1.76 4.38
C ALA A 281 21.00 0.40 4.51
N VAL A 282 22.29 0.39 4.89
CA VAL A 282 23.04 -0.84 5.17
C VAL A 282 22.37 -1.60 6.32
N GLN A 283 22.12 -0.92 7.46
CA GLN A 283 21.44 -1.54 8.61
C GLN A 283 20.06 -2.10 8.25
N ALA A 284 19.26 -1.35 7.49
CA ALA A 284 17.94 -1.78 7.05
C ALA A 284 18.02 -3.02 6.13
N SER A 285 19.03 -3.07 5.25
CA SER A 285 19.24 -4.19 4.31
C SER A 285 19.72 -5.46 5.03
N GLU A 286 20.52 -5.33 6.07
CA GLU A 286 20.95 -6.47 6.92
C GLU A 286 19.77 -7.09 7.69
N LEU A 287 18.78 -6.28 8.04
CA LEU A 287 17.57 -6.72 8.72
C LEU A 287 16.49 -7.24 7.75
N ALA A 288 16.63 -6.98 6.45
CA ALA A 288 15.61 -7.30 5.45
C ALA A 288 15.47 -8.82 5.25
N ASP A 289 14.24 -9.33 5.45
CA ASP A 289 13.88 -10.73 5.30
C ASP A 289 13.06 -10.95 4.02
N GLY A 290 13.71 -11.59 3.05
CA GLY A 290 13.08 -11.96 1.79
C GLY A 290 13.18 -10.91 0.66
N PRO A 291 12.83 -11.35 -0.57
CA PRO A 291 13.08 -10.58 -1.79
C PRO A 291 12.36 -9.22 -1.82
N LEU A 292 11.11 -9.16 -1.34
CA LEU A 292 10.33 -7.93 -1.37
C LEU A 292 10.95 -6.82 -0.51
N GLN A 293 11.39 -7.17 0.70
CA GLN A 293 12.07 -6.20 1.57
C GLN A 293 13.42 -5.79 1.01
N GLN A 294 14.18 -6.72 0.43
CA GLN A 294 15.45 -6.40 -0.24
C GLN A 294 15.23 -5.46 -1.43
N ALA A 295 14.17 -5.66 -2.23
CA ALA A 295 13.79 -4.73 -3.28
C ALA A 295 13.46 -3.34 -2.72
N GLN A 296 12.71 -3.30 -1.64
CA GLN A 296 12.34 -2.06 -0.96
C GLN A 296 13.56 -1.31 -0.45
N MET A 297 14.46 -1.97 0.28
CA MET A 297 15.64 -1.32 0.84
C MET A 297 16.55 -0.78 -0.27
N ALA A 298 16.81 -1.55 -1.31
CA ALA A 298 17.63 -1.10 -2.43
C ALA A 298 17.02 0.12 -3.16
N ALA A 299 15.71 0.10 -3.42
CA ALA A 299 15.05 1.20 -4.13
C ALA A 299 14.76 2.41 -3.22
N TRP A 300 14.27 2.16 -2.03
CA TRP A 300 13.77 3.20 -1.14
C TRP A 300 14.88 3.94 -0.41
N CYS A 301 15.92 3.21 0.02
CA CYS A 301 16.96 3.74 0.88
C CYS A 301 18.25 4.11 0.13
N GLU A 302 18.63 3.36 -0.93
CA GLU A 302 19.92 3.56 -1.57
C GLU A 302 19.86 4.47 -2.81
N LEU A 303 18.81 4.36 -3.66
CA LEU A 303 18.79 5.01 -4.97
C LEU A 303 18.92 6.54 -4.87
N ARG A 304 18.13 7.17 -4.01
CA ARG A 304 18.11 8.64 -3.88
C ARG A 304 19.46 9.19 -3.40
N PRO A 305 20.03 8.73 -2.25
CA PRO A 305 21.30 9.26 -1.80
C PRO A 305 22.45 8.98 -2.76
N LEU A 306 22.52 7.79 -3.37
CA LEU A 306 23.55 7.48 -4.36
C LEU A 306 23.46 8.38 -5.60
N ALA A 307 22.25 8.62 -6.11
CA ALA A 307 22.03 9.51 -7.25
C ALA A 307 22.44 10.96 -6.92
N ARG A 308 22.08 11.47 -5.74
CA ARG A 308 22.41 12.84 -5.29
C ARG A 308 23.90 13.05 -5.06
N MET A 309 24.59 12.02 -4.60
CA MET A 309 26.06 12.02 -4.45
C MET A 309 26.80 11.84 -5.79
N GLY A 310 26.09 11.72 -6.92
CA GLY A 310 26.68 11.47 -8.23
C GLY A 310 27.29 10.07 -8.40
N ARG A 311 27.03 9.12 -7.47
CA ARG A 311 27.51 7.74 -7.49
C ARG A 311 26.72 6.89 -8.47
N ALA A 312 26.73 7.31 -9.75
CA ALA A 312 25.86 6.78 -10.81
C ALA A 312 26.02 5.26 -11.04
N ARG A 313 27.24 4.71 -10.91
CA ARG A 313 27.46 3.26 -11.05
C ARG A 313 26.73 2.50 -9.93
N GLU A 314 26.89 2.92 -8.71
CA GLU A 314 26.31 2.29 -7.54
C GLU A 314 24.78 2.45 -7.52
N ALA A 315 24.26 3.60 -7.93
CA ALA A 315 22.83 3.80 -8.11
C ALA A 315 22.24 2.82 -9.15
N ARG A 316 22.92 2.60 -10.28
CA ARG A 316 22.51 1.57 -11.28
C ARG A 316 22.59 0.16 -10.73
N ASP A 317 23.58 -0.14 -9.88
CA ASP A 317 23.71 -1.45 -9.24
C ASP A 317 22.57 -1.67 -8.24
N ALA A 318 22.22 -0.67 -7.44
CA ALA A 318 21.06 -0.69 -6.53
C ALA A 318 19.74 -0.86 -7.30
N ALA A 319 19.56 -0.14 -8.43
CA ALA A 319 18.41 -0.28 -9.30
C ALA A 319 18.26 -1.72 -9.82
N ARG A 320 19.35 -2.33 -10.30
CA ARG A 320 19.34 -3.73 -10.76
C ARG A 320 19.04 -4.71 -9.63
N ARG A 321 19.56 -4.48 -8.43
CA ARG A 321 19.23 -5.32 -7.25
C ARG A 321 17.74 -5.21 -6.95
N ALA A 322 17.20 -3.99 -6.85
CA ALA A 322 15.79 -3.74 -6.57
C ALA A 322 14.87 -4.43 -7.59
N GLN A 323 15.17 -4.31 -8.88
CA GLN A 323 14.39 -4.95 -9.95
C GLN A 323 14.42 -6.48 -9.85
N ARG A 324 15.62 -7.08 -9.72
CA ARG A 324 15.75 -8.55 -9.58
C ARG A 324 15.03 -9.08 -8.35
N SER A 325 15.16 -8.40 -7.21
CA SER A 325 14.50 -8.80 -5.99
C SER A 325 12.98 -8.63 -6.08
N MET A 326 12.50 -7.58 -6.76
CA MET A 326 11.07 -7.39 -7.04
C MET A 326 10.52 -8.50 -7.95
N ASP A 327 11.29 -8.95 -8.95
CA ASP A 327 10.87 -10.02 -9.85
C ASP A 327 10.85 -11.39 -9.16
N ALA A 328 11.71 -11.58 -8.15
CA ALA A 328 11.75 -12.78 -7.32
C ALA A 328 10.70 -12.75 -6.19
N ALA A 329 10.13 -11.61 -5.88
CA ALA A 329 9.14 -11.47 -4.82
C ALA A 329 7.78 -12.04 -5.23
N ASP A 330 7.16 -12.80 -4.32
CA ASP A 330 5.73 -13.09 -4.41
C ASP A 330 4.98 -11.83 -3.92
N GLU A 331 4.38 -11.07 -4.86
CA GLU A 331 3.57 -9.91 -4.51
C GLU A 331 2.38 -10.37 -3.64
N ASP A 332 2.39 -10.03 -2.35
CA ASP A 332 1.19 -10.14 -1.50
C ASP A 332 0.50 -8.77 -1.46
N PRO A 333 -0.57 -8.57 -2.25
CA PRO A 333 -1.28 -7.30 -2.33
C PRO A 333 -1.98 -6.90 -1.01
N ARG A 334 -2.14 -7.85 -0.06
CA ARG A 334 -2.69 -7.56 1.27
C ARG A 334 -1.70 -6.83 2.17
N ASN A 335 -0.48 -6.69 1.72
CA ASN A 335 0.60 -6.20 2.53
C ASN A 335 0.98 -4.77 2.16
N ARG A 336 0.20 -3.81 2.65
CA ARG A 336 0.38 -2.38 2.42
C ARG A 336 1.70 -1.82 2.98
N TRP A 337 2.31 -2.52 3.89
CA TRP A 337 3.67 -2.26 4.35
C TRP A 337 4.71 -2.74 3.32
N GLY A 338 4.22 -3.44 2.30
CA GLY A 338 5.00 -3.94 1.21
C GLY A 338 5.29 -2.85 0.20
N PHE A 339 6.35 -3.07 -0.50
CA PHE A 339 6.83 -2.29 -1.61
C PHE A 339 6.23 -2.85 -2.90
N ASP A 340 5.55 -2.03 -3.69
CA ASP A 340 4.91 -2.44 -4.93
C ASP A 340 5.69 -1.98 -6.19
N ARG A 341 5.34 -2.55 -7.35
CA ARG A 341 5.99 -2.17 -8.62
C ARG A 341 5.84 -0.68 -8.96
N PRO A 342 4.67 -0.03 -8.77
CA PRO A 342 4.56 1.41 -8.92
C PRO A 342 5.52 2.21 -8.06
N GLU A 343 5.75 1.80 -6.80
CA GLU A 343 6.74 2.46 -5.93
C GLU A 343 8.17 2.25 -6.43
N LEU A 344 8.51 1.04 -6.87
CA LEU A 344 9.81 0.78 -7.51
C LEU A 344 10.02 1.73 -8.70
N HIS A 345 9.04 1.83 -9.60
CA HIS A 345 9.12 2.75 -10.73
C HIS A 345 9.25 4.21 -10.30
N GLN A 346 8.56 4.63 -9.25
CA GLN A 346 8.68 5.99 -8.71
C GLN A 346 10.10 6.28 -8.22
N HIS A 347 10.74 5.36 -7.49
CA HIS A 347 12.10 5.54 -7.01
C HIS A 347 13.13 5.51 -8.13
N LEU A 348 12.95 4.63 -9.13
CA LEU A 348 13.78 4.61 -10.34
C LEU A 348 13.66 5.93 -11.11
N ALA A 349 12.45 6.45 -11.30
CA ALA A 349 12.22 7.72 -11.95
C ALA A 349 12.97 8.87 -11.28
N GLU A 350 12.89 8.94 -9.95
CA GLU A 350 13.58 9.98 -9.17
C GLU A 350 15.10 9.88 -9.28
N ALA A 351 15.65 8.66 -9.23
CA ALA A 351 17.08 8.46 -9.38
C ALA A 351 17.58 8.82 -10.78
N HIS A 352 16.88 8.40 -11.84
CA HIS A 352 17.21 8.77 -13.22
C HIS A 352 17.15 10.28 -13.45
N LEU A 353 16.11 10.95 -12.93
CA LEU A 353 15.98 12.40 -13.02
C LEU A 353 17.16 13.10 -12.32
N THR A 354 17.55 12.65 -11.14
CA THR A 354 18.68 13.22 -10.39
C THR A 354 20.01 13.00 -11.10
N LEU A 355 20.16 11.90 -11.83
CA LEU A 355 21.35 11.59 -12.63
C LEU A 355 21.33 12.25 -14.03
N GLY A 356 20.32 13.06 -14.37
CA GLY A 356 20.21 13.77 -15.63
C GLY A 356 19.64 12.94 -16.79
N ASP A 357 19.07 11.77 -16.52
CA ASP A 357 18.43 10.92 -17.53
C ASP A 357 16.90 11.15 -17.52
N SER A 358 16.47 12.27 -18.09
CA SER A 358 15.05 12.68 -18.11
C SER A 358 14.18 11.70 -18.90
N ALA A 359 14.71 11.05 -19.94
CA ALA A 359 13.96 10.08 -20.74
C ALA A 359 13.57 8.83 -19.93
N GLN A 360 14.51 8.23 -19.21
CA GLN A 360 14.22 7.11 -18.32
C GLN A 360 13.36 7.53 -17.14
N ALA A 361 13.61 8.70 -16.56
CA ALA A 361 12.79 9.27 -15.51
C ALA A 361 11.32 9.38 -15.94
N ARG A 362 11.05 9.90 -17.12
CA ARG A 362 9.71 10.02 -17.70
C ARG A 362 9.05 8.64 -17.88
N SER A 363 9.75 7.70 -18.51
CA SER A 363 9.23 6.34 -18.75
C SER A 363 8.80 5.63 -17.46
N HIS A 364 9.64 5.71 -16.43
CA HIS A 364 9.33 5.11 -15.13
C HIS A 364 8.21 5.86 -14.41
N ALA A 365 8.20 7.19 -14.42
CA ALA A 365 7.17 7.98 -13.76
C ALA A 365 5.80 7.80 -14.42
N GLU A 366 5.72 7.71 -15.76
CA GLU A 366 4.49 7.39 -16.48
C GLU A 366 3.95 6.00 -16.11
N THR A 367 4.84 5.02 -15.99
CA THR A 367 4.45 3.67 -15.55
C THR A 367 3.91 3.69 -14.13
N ALA A 368 4.59 4.36 -13.19
CA ALA A 368 4.11 4.52 -11.82
C ALA A 368 2.74 5.21 -11.78
N ARG A 369 2.58 6.32 -12.53
CA ARG A 369 1.35 7.10 -12.59
C ARG A 369 0.16 6.30 -13.10
N ARG A 370 0.35 5.50 -14.17
CA ARG A 370 -0.72 4.65 -14.75
C ARG A 370 -1.21 3.57 -13.81
N LEU A 371 -0.33 3.06 -12.95
CA LEU A 371 -0.63 1.97 -12.03
C LEU A 371 -1.22 2.44 -10.69
N LYS A 372 -1.23 3.75 -10.41
CA LYS A 372 -1.81 4.33 -9.20
C LYS A 372 -3.16 4.99 -9.51
N ARG A 373 -4.08 4.95 -8.55
CA ARG A 373 -5.38 5.62 -8.64
C ARG A 373 -5.17 7.13 -8.73
N THR A 374 -5.82 7.78 -9.70
CA THR A 374 -5.81 9.24 -9.86
C THR A 374 -6.22 9.93 -8.55
N GLY A 375 -5.51 10.97 -8.18
CA GLY A 375 -5.71 11.70 -6.92
C GLY A 375 -5.09 11.05 -5.68
N SER A 376 -4.55 9.82 -5.78
CA SER A 376 -3.81 9.23 -4.66
C SER A 376 -2.44 9.88 -4.46
N GLY A 377 -1.87 9.77 -3.25
CA GLY A 377 -0.55 10.29 -2.95
C GLY A 377 0.57 9.74 -3.86
N GLY A 378 0.47 8.45 -4.24
CA GLY A 378 1.43 7.83 -5.19
C GLY A 378 1.29 8.37 -6.61
N TRP A 379 0.06 8.61 -7.07
CA TRP A 379 -0.20 9.27 -8.36
C TRP A 379 0.34 10.70 -8.38
N ALA A 380 0.10 11.46 -7.33
CA ALA A 380 0.60 12.83 -7.19
C ALA A 380 2.14 12.89 -7.20
N ALA A 381 2.78 11.97 -6.48
CA ALA A 381 4.24 11.87 -6.44
C ALA A 381 4.83 11.53 -7.82
N ALA A 382 4.26 10.56 -8.55
CA ALA A 382 4.69 10.21 -9.89
C ALA A 382 4.46 11.36 -10.89
N THR A 383 3.32 12.05 -10.79
CA THR A 383 3.01 13.22 -11.64
C THR A 383 3.97 14.39 -11.37
N ALA A 384 4.37 14.62 -10.10
CA ALA A 384 5.35 15.63 -9.76
C ALA A 384 6.76 15.30 -10.31
N ILE A 385 7.13 14.01 -10.38
CA ILE A 385 8.38 13.60 -11.04
C ILE A 385 8.30 13.84 -12.56
N LEU A 386 7.15 13.55 -13.18
CA LEU A 386 6.92 13.85 -14.60
C LEU A 386 7.02 15.34 -14.89
N ALA A 387 6.44 16.20 -14.03
CA ALA A 387 6.53 17.64 -14.16
C ALA A 387 7.99 18.11 -14.10
N ARG A 388 8.78 17.58 -13.17
CA ARG A 388 10.21 17.90 -13.08
C ARG A 388 11.02 17.38 -14.28
N ALA A 389 10.66 16.20 -14.82
CA ALA A 389 11.29 15.69 -16.03
C ALA A 389 10.97 16.56 -17.25
N ALA A 390 9.74 17.07 -17.37
CA ALA A 390 9.37 18.02 -18.42
C ALA A 390 10.17 19.33 -18.29
N ALA A 391 10.32 19.88 -17.09
CA ALA A 391 11.15 21.05 -16.84
C ALA A 391 12.63 20.82 -17.22
N ALA A 392 13.18 19.64 -16.90
CA ALA A 392 14.55 19.28 -17.29
C ALA A 392 14.72 19.21 -18.81
N ASP A 393 13.68 18.81 -19.55
CA ASP A 393 13.61 18.82 -21.03
C ASP A 393 13.28 20.21 -21.62
N ARG A 394 13.20 21.26 -20.78
CA ARG A 394 12.83 22.64 -21.15
C ARG A 394 11.38 22.80 -21.65
N ASP A 395 10.50 21.88 -21.29
CA ASP A 395 9.06 21.97 -21.52
C ASP A 395 8.39 22.59 -20.27
N ALA A 396 8.53 23.90 -20.12
CA ALA A 396 7.99 24.63 -18.98
C ALA A 396 6.45 24.58 -18.91
N ASP A 397 5.78 24.69 -20.06
CA ASP A 397 4.31 24.65 -20.12
C ASP A 397 3.77 23.27 -19.75
N GLY A 398 4.36 22.20 -20.26
CA GLY A 398 4.03 20.83 -19.87
C GLY A 398 4.30 20.56 -18.39
N ALA A 399 5.39 21.09 -17.84
CA ALA A 399 5.72 20.97 -16.42
C ALA A 399 4.68 21.65 -15.54
N VAL A 400 4.27 22.87 -15.87
CA VAL A 400 3.22 23.61 -15.14
C VAL A 400 1.88 22.91 -15.25
N ALA A 401 1.48 22.43 -16.43
CA ALA A 401 0.22 21.73 -16.63
C ALA A 401 0.11 20.45 -15.74
N LEU A 402 1.21 19.71 -15.60
CA LEU A 402 1.28 18.55 -14.71
C LEU A 402 1.21 18.94 -13.22
N ALA A 403 1.85 20.04 -12.82
CA ALA A 403 1.77 20.56 -11.47
C ALA A 403 0.34 21.03 -11.12
N ASP A 404 -0.29 21.76 -12.03
CA ASP A 404 -1.68 22.22 -11.90
C ASP A 404 -2.63 21.04 -11.78
N GLN A 405 -2.44 19.99 -12.56
CA GLN A 405 -3.25 18.76 -12.45
C GLN A 405 -3.19 18.14 -11.04
N ILE A 406 -2.03 18.17 -10.38
CA ILE A 406 -1.91 17.71 -8.99
C ILE A 406 -2.72 18.61 -8.07
N LEU A 407 -2.52 19.93 -8.17
CA LEU A 407 -3.14 20.93 -7.30
C LEU A 407 -4.67 21.03 -7.47
N ASP A 408 -5.18 20.64 -8.64
CA ASP A 408 -6.61 20.62 -8.94
C ASP A 408 -7.27 19.31 -8.47
N THR A 409 -6.49 18.22 -8.35
CA THR A 409 -7.02 16.88 -8.07
C THR A 409 -6.85 16.47 -6.61
N VAL A 410 -5.77 16.92 -5.96
CA VAL A 410 -5.43 16.50 -4.58
C VAL A 410 -5.73 17.67 -3.63
N PRO A 411 -6.61 17.49 -2.64
CA PRO A 411 -6.85 18.50 -1.62
C PRO A 411 -5.55 18.91 -0.91
N ALA A 412 -5.41 20.20 -0.61
CA ALA A 412 -4.18 20.76 -0.05
C ALA A 412 -3.74 20.07 1.26
N GLU A 413 -4.71 19.73 2.10
CA GLU A 413 -4.50 19.01 3.38
C GLU A 413 -4.07 17.54 3.19
N SER A 414 -4.36 16.96 2.04
CA SER A 414 -3.97 15.60 1.65
C SER A 414 -2.64 15.55 0.90
N LEU A 415 -2.09 16.72 0.53
CA LEU A 415 -0.84 16.83 -0.21
C LEU A 415 0.34 16.51 0.72
N ARG A 416 0.99 15.37 0.49
CA ARG A 416 2.10 14.90 1.32
C ARG A 416 3.35 15.76 1.13
N GLU A 417 4.14 15.87 2.18
CA GLU A 417 5.41 16.63 2.19
C GLU A 417 6.33 16.25 1.03
N THR A 418 6.42 14.95 0.71
CA THR A 418 7.26 14.49 -0.40
C THR A 418 6.83 15.04 -1.75
N THR A 419 5.54 15.13 -2.00
CA THR A 419 4.98 15.73 -3.24
C THR A 419 5.13 17.25 -3.22
N ARG A 420 4.81 17.88 -2.09
CA ARG A 420 4.95 19.32 -1.91
C ARG A 420 6.38 19.78 -2.20
N ARG A 421 7.38 19.08 -1.67
CA ARG A 421 8.80 19.40 -1.96
C ARG A 421 9.17 19.24 -3.41
N ARG A 422 8.65 18.21 -4.10
CA ARG A 422 8.89 18.07 -5.54
C ARG A 422 8.32 19.25 -6.34
N LEU A 423 7.13 19.72 -5.95
CA LEU A 423 6.51 20.91 -6.56
C LEU A 423 7.31 22.18 -6.25
N LEU A 424 7.79 22.36 -5.02
CA LEU A 424 8.66 23.49 -4.67
C LEU A 424 10.03 23.45 -5.40
N THR A 425 10.57 22.24 -5.60
CA THR A 425 11.79 22.09 -6.41
C THR A 425 11.52 22.44 -7.87
N LEU A 426 10.39 21.99 -8.43
CA LEU A 426 9.96 22.36 -9.78
C LEU A 426 9.82 23.89 -9.90
N ASP A 427 9.19 24.55 -8.94
CA ASP A 427 9.04 26.00 -8.91
C ASP A 427 10.40 26.72 -8.93
N ALA A 428 11.35 26.24 -8.13
CA ALA A 428 12.70 26.76 -8.11
C ALA A 428 13.43 26.53 -9.46
N ASP A 429 13.26 25.33 -10.07
CA ASP A 429 13.85 25.00 -11.37
C ASP A 429 13.28 25.92 -12.49
N LEU A 430 11.97 26.19 -12.48
CA LEU A 430 11.30 27.10 -13.43
C LEU A 430 11.66 28.57 -13.18
N ALA A 431 11.84 28.99 -11.93
CA ALA A 431 12.24 30.35 -11.57
C ALA A 431 13.70 30.67 -11.89
N ALA A 432 14.53 29.65 -12.16
CA ALA A 432 15.90 29.84 -12.63
C ALA A 432 15.97 30.38 -14.08
N ASP A 433 14.87 30.32 -14.84
CA ASP A 433 14.76 31.02 -16.13
C ASP A 433 14.76 32.55 -15.89
N PRO A 434 15.61 33.30 -16.56
CA PRO A 434 15.65 34.77 -16.44
C PRO A 434 14.33 35.48 -16.77
N ALA A 435 13.45 34.84 -17.54
CA ALA A 435 12.17 35.40 -17.95
C ALA A 435 11.03 34.33 -17.82
N PRO A 436 10.68 33.91 -16.59
CA PRO A 436 9.66 32.89 -16.40
C PRO A 436 8.32 33.35 -17.03
N GLY A 437 7.69 32.43 -17.74
CA GLY A 437 6.40 32.66 -18.39
C GLY A 437 5.27 32.96 -17.39
N PRO A 438 4.13 33.49 -17.85
CA PRO A 438 3.00 33.81 -16.97
C PRO A 438 2.46 32.54 -16.23
N ALA A 439 2.48 31.37 -16.85
CA ALA A 439 2.05 30.11 -16.25
C ALA A 439 2.96 29.70 -15.08
N ALA A 440 4.28 29.84 -15.22
CA ALA A 440 5.23 29.55 -14.13
C ALA A 440 5.01 30.49 -12.93
N ARG A 441 4.79 31.78 -13.18
CA ARG A 441 4.47 32.74 -12.10
C ARG A 441 3.15 32.40 -11.39
N ALA A 442 2.12 32.01 -12.14
CA ALA A 442 0.86 31.58 -11.55
C ALA A 442 1.02 30.33 -10.67
N LEU A 443 1.85 29.35 -11.09
CA LEU A 443 2.19 28.19 -10.28
C LEU A 443 2.88 28.59 -8.97
N THR A 444 3.86 29.52 -9.04
CA THR A 444 4.53 30.06 -7.83
C THR A 444 3.51 30.64 -6.84
N ASP A 445 2.56 31.42 -7.32
CA ASP A 445 1.53 32.02 -6.46
C ASP A 445 0.61 30.95 -5.85
N ARG A 446 0.21 29.93 -6.61
CA ARG A 446 -0.56 28.78 -6.11
C ARG A 446 0.19 28.02 -5.01
N LEU A 447 1.47 27.74 -5.21
CA LEU A 447 2.29 27.02 -4.24
C LEU A 447 2.51 27.81 -2.95
N ARG A 448 2.66 29.14 -3.05
CA ARG A 448 2.73 30.04 -1.86
C ARG A 448 1.42 30.09 -1.09
N ALA A 449 0.29 29.96 -1.77
CA ALA A 449 -1.03 29.94 -1.14
C ALA A 449 -1.36 28.62 -0.45
N LEU A 450 -0.56 27.54 -0.63
CA LEU A 450 -0.80 26.29 0.05
C LEU A 450 -0.67 26.46 1.57
N PRO A 451 -1.65 25.96 2.35
CA PRO A 451 -1.58 26.03 3.80
C PRO A 451 -0.32 25.32 4.32
N ALA A 452 0.29 25.90 5.36
CA ALA A 452 1.31 25.18 6.12
C ALA A 452 0.65 23.93 6.74
N HIS A 453 1.39 22.82 6.83
CA HIS A 453 0.89 21.67 7.58
C HIS A 453 0.63 22.10 9.03
N SER A 454 -0.60 21.92 9.50
CA SER A 454 -0.93 22.20 10.89
C SER A 454 -0.14 21.23 11.79
N PRO A 455 0.53 21.73 12.84
CA PRO A 455 1.18 20.82 13.78
C PRO A 455 0.12 19.88 14.38
N ILE A 456 0.48 18.61 14.53
CA ILE A 456 -0.40 17.62 15.17
C ILE A 456 -0.70 18.12 16.59
N GLN A 457 -1.95 18.40 16.88
CA GLN A 457 -2.36 18.84 18.21
C GLN A 457 -1.97 17.75 19.22
N ARG A 458 -1.05 18.06 20.12
CA ARG A 458 -0.78 17.22 21.28
C ARG A 458 -2.00 17.33 22.17
N SER A 459 -2.78 16.26 22.28
CA SER A 459 -3.80 16.13 23.30
C SER A 459 -3.10 16.31 24.64
N SER A 460 -3.31 17.45 25.32
CA SER A 460 -2.90 17.61 26.69
C SER A 460 -3.59 16.52 27.52
N PRO A 461 -2.88 15.80 28.40
CA PRO A 461 -3.56 14.90 29.31
C PRO A 461 -4.53 15.74 30.14
N GLU A 462 -5.81 15.37 30.15
CA GLU A 462 -6.76 15.93 31.09
C GLU A 462 -6.19 15.76 32.51
N PRO A 463 -6.19 16.81 33.35
CA PRO A 463 -5.75 16.65 34.72
C PRO A 463 -6.75 15.72 35.40
N ASN A 464 -6.27 14.55 35.86
CA ASN A 464 -7.02 13.64 36.71
C ASN A 464 -7.69 14.44 37.83
N GLY A 465 -9.00 14.65 37.71
CA GLY A 465 -9.82 15.14 38.81
C GLY A 465 -9.71 14.14 39.96
N ARG A 466 -9.38 14.67 41.12
CA ARG A 466 -9.33 13.98 42.41
C ARG A 466 -10.64 13.38 42.82
#